data_b9f0a8af6b085cf9224b157cf31b8893
#
_entry.id   b9f0a8af6b085cf9224b157cf31b8893
#
_cell.length_a   1.000
_cell.length_b   1.000
_cell.length_c   1.000
_cell.angle_alpha   90.00
_cell.angle_beta   90.00
_cell.angle_gamma   90.00
#
_symmetry.space_group_name_H-M   'P 1'
#
loop_
_entity.id
_entity.type
_entity.pdbx_description
1 polymer ?
#
loop_
_entity_poly.entity_id
_entity_poly.type
_entity_poly.pdbx_seq_one_letter_code
_entity_poly.pdbx_strand_id
1 'polypeptide(L)'
;MAGVADDIRNMPMGMHTILSEGSGGISGGQKQRLMIARAIVTKPKVLLFDEATSALYNITQKHVSDSLKNLKSTRIVIAHRLSTIKECDRIIVLDKGRIIEDGTYQSLSKAGGFFSELVERQKI
;
A
#
# COMPACT_ATOMS: atom_id res chain seq x y z
N MET A 1 9.01 -6.03 -11.61
CA MET A 1 8.62 -4.85 -10.86
C MET A 1 7.44 -5.09 -9.94
N ALA A 2 6.20 -5.12 -10.38
CA ALA A 2 5.05 -5.29 -9.47
C ALA A 2 4.64 -6.76 -9.21
N GLY A 3 5.43 -7.73 -9.63
CA GLY A 3 5.13 -9.16 -9.49
C GLY A 3 3.97 -9.65 -10.37
N VAL A 4 3.66 -8.94 -11.44
CA VAL A 4 2.48 -9.20 -12.28
C VAL A 4 2.85 -9.77 -13.66
N ALA A 5 4.14 -9.80 -14.03
CA ALA A 5 4.57 -10.21 -15.37
C ALA A 5 4.14 -11.65 -15.72
N ASP A 6 4.27 -12.59 -14.78
CA ASP A 6 3.87 -13.98 -14.99
C ASP A 6 2.34 -14.12 -15.11
N ASP A 7 1.59 -13.34 -14.33
CA ASP A 7 0.13 -13.32 -14.41
C ASP A 7 -0.33 -12.86 -15.79
N ILE A 8 0.33 -11.82 -16.36
CA ILE A 8 0.02 -11.32 -17.70
C ILE A 8 0.35 -12.36 -18.77
N ARG A 9 1.52 -13.01 -18.68
CA ARG A 9 1.91 -14.05 -19.64
C ARG A 9 0.95 -15.24 -19.65
N ASN A 10 0.37 -15.56 -18.51
CA ASN A 10 -0.59 -16.68 -18.37
C ASN A 10 -2.02 -16.31 -18.77
N MET A 11 -2.29 -15.06 -19.10
CA MET A 11 -3.59 -14.65 -19.64
C MET A 11 -3.76 -15.13 -21.09
N PRO A 12 -5.00 -15.46 -21.53
CA PRO A 12 -5.26 -16.00 -22.89
C PRO A 12 -4.70 -15.16 -24.03
N MET A 13 -4.70 -13.84 -23.89
CA MET A 13 -4.20 -12.89 -24.89
C MET A 13 -2.88 -12.23 -24.46
N GLY A 14 -2.26 -12.66 -23.36
CA GLY A 14 -1.04 -12.06 -22.81
C GLY A 14 -1.19 -10.55 -22.62
N MET A 15 -0.26 -9.78 -23.18
CA MET A 15 -0.27 -8.30 -23.11
C MET A 15 -1.47 -7.65 -23.81
N HIS A 16 -2.13 -8.36 -24.68
CA HIS A 16 -3.27 -7.86 -25.47
C HIS A 16 -4.63 -8.19 -24.83
N THR A 17 -4.62 -8.75 -23.62
CA THR A 17 -5.85 -9.06 -22.89
C THR A 17 -6.62 -7.77 -22.58
N ILE A 18 -7.91 -7.74 -22.93
CA ILE A 18 -8.78 -6.62 -22.62
C ILE A 18 -9.31 -6.79 -21.20
N LEU A 19 -9.10 -5.77 -20.38
CA LEU A 19 -9.58 -5.70 -19.01
C LEU A 19 -10.75 -4.71 -18.94
N SER A 20 -11.89 -5.19 -18.45
CA SER A 20 -13.05 -4.33 -18.20
C SER A 20 -13.47 -4.41 -16.74
N GLU A 21 -14.10 -3.35 -16.24
CA GLU A 21 -14.69 -3.37 -14.91
C GLU A 21 -15.74 -4.48 -14.83
N GLY A 22 -15.68 -5.29 -13.76
CA GLY A 22 -16.63 -6.38 -13.56
C GLY A 22 -16.37 -7.64 -14.38
N SER A 23 -15.35 -7.67 -15.23
CA SER A 23 -14.96 -8.91 -15.90
C SER A 23 -14.30 -9.86 -14.89
N GLY A 24 -14.81 -11.09 -14.77
CA GLY A 24 -14.30 -12.11 -13.86
C GLY A 24 -12.93 -12.70 -14.22
N GLY A 25 -12.16 -12.06 -15.10
CA GLY A 25 -10.92 -12.61 -15.66
C GLY A 25 -9.67 -12.46 -14.81
N ILE A 26 -9.69 -11.59 -13.77
CA ILE A 26 -8.55 -11.35 -12.89
C ILE A 26 -8.97 -11.26 -11.41
N SER A 27 -8.12 -11.77 -10.52
CA SER A 27 -8.32 -11.66 -9.08
C SER A 27 -8.12 -10.21 -8.60
N GLY A 28 -8.65 -9.88 -7.42
CA GLY A 28 -8.44 -8.57 -6.80
C GLY A 28 -6.97 -8.25 -6.56
N GLY A 29 -6.15 -9.23 -6.18
CA GLY A 29 -4.70 -9.07 -6.02
C GLY A 29 -3.99 -8.79 -7.34
N GLN A 30 -4.40 -9.44 -8.42
CA GLN A 30 -3.86 -9.18 -9.76
C GLN A 30 -4.22 -7.78 -10.25
N LYS A 31 -5.48 -7.35 -10.08
CA LYS A 31 -5.91 -5.96 -10.38
C LYS A 31 -5.05 -4.95 -9.65
N GLN A 32 -4.82 -5.16 -8.36
CA GLN A 32 -4.02 -4.25 -7.54
C GLN A 32 -2.57 -4.18 -8.02
N ARG A 33 -1.95 -5.31 -8.34
CA ARG A 33 -0.59 -5.34 -8.89
C ARG A 33 -0.51 -4.63 -10.24
N LEU A 34 -1.53 -4.75 -11.08
CA LEU A 34 -1.60 -4.00 -12.35
C LEU A 34 -1.71 -2.49 -12.11
N MET A 35 -2.52 -2.06 -11.15
CA MET A 35 -2.62 -0.65 -10.78
C MET A 35 -1.30 -0.10 -10.27
N ILE A 36 -0.58 -0.86 -9.45
CA ILE A 36 0.74 -0.49 -8.95
C ILE A 36 1.75 -0.42 -10.11
N ALA A 37 1.78 -1.42 -10.98
CA ALA A 37 2.65 -1.41 -12.16
C ALA A 37 2.41 -0.18 -13.04
N ARG A 38 1.14 0.18 -13.25
CA ARG A 38 0.75 1.40 -13.97
C ARG A 38 1.27 2.66 -13.30
N ALA A 39 1.20 2.73 -11.98
CA ALA A 39 1.65 3.89 -11.22
C ALA A 39 3.18 4.05 -11.26
N ILE A 40 3.95 2.95 -11.23
CA ILE A 40 5.41 2.99 -11.14
C ILE A 40 6.11 3.05 -12.50
N VAL A 41 5.42 2.73 -13.60
CA VAL A 41 6.04 2.70 -14.95
C VAL A 41 6.61 4.05 -15.36
N THR A 42 6.03 5.14 -14.91
CA THR A 42 6.48 6.51 -15.16
C THR A 42 7.60 6.97 -14.23
N LYS A 43 8.05 6.13 -13.32
CA LYS A 43 9.06 6.42 -12.28
C LYS A 43 8.73 7.73 -11.51
N PRO A 44 7.57 7.83 -10.87
CA PRO A 44 7.16 9.04 -10.17
C PRO A 44 8.04 9.31 -8.95
N LYS A 45 8.20 10.58 -8.59
CA LYS A 45 8.91 11.00 -7.37
C LYS A 45 8.08 10.83 -6.11
N VAL A 46 6.77 10.88 -6.23
CA VAL A 46 5.82 10.72 -5.12
C VAL A 46 4.77 9.68 -5.51
N LEU A 47 4.55 8.72 -4.62
CA LEU A 47 3.52 7.69 -4.75
C LEU A 47 2.54 7.80 -3.60
N LEU A 48 1.25 7.77 -3.92
CA LEU A 48 0.17 7.79 -2.94
C LEU A 48 -0.56 6.44 -2.95
N PHE A 49 -0.64 5.80 -1.79
CA PHE A 49 -1.34 4.54 -1.61
C PHE A 49 -2.45 4.68 -0.59
N ASP A 50 -3.64 4.19 -0.93
CA ASP A 50 -4.75 4.06 0.01
C ASP A 50 -4.98 2.59 0.34
N GLU A 51 -4.68 2.20 1.58
CA GLU A 51 -4.80 0.83 2.04
C GLU A 51 -6.27 0.38 2.23
N ALA A 52 -7.21 1.31 2.35
CA ALA A 52 -8.61 1.01 2.60
C ALA A 52 -9.27 0.19 1.47
N THR A 53 -8.66 0.15 0.29
CA THR A 53 -9.21 -0.53 -0.89
C THR A 53 -8.76 -1.98 -1.06
N SER A 54 -7.94 -2.56 -0.15
CA SER A 54 -7.33 -3.86 -0.42
C SER A 54 -7.40 -4.86 0.72
N ALA A 55 -8.45 -5.68 0.72
CA ALA A 55 -8.51 -6.88 1.57
C ALA A 55 -7.47 -7.97 1.16
N LEU A 56 -7.02 -7.96 -0.09
CA LEU A 56 -6.10 -8.95 -0.66
C LEU A 56 -4.63 -8.49 -0.66
N TYR A 57 -4.36 -7.28 -0.22
CA TYR A 57 -3.03 -6.69 -0.17
C TYR A 57 -2.03 -7.47 0.70
N ASN A 58 -2.51 -8.18 1.71
CA ASN A 58 -1.65 -8.91 2.66
C ASN A 58 -0.77 -9.97 2.03
N ILE A 59 -1.30 -10.72 1.06
CA ILE A 59 -0.58 -11.85 0.46
C ILE A 59 0.49 -11.38 -0.51
N THR A 60 0.24 -10.23 -1.15
CA THR A 60 1.14 -9.67 -2.17
C THR A 60 1.97 -8.50 -1.66
N GLN A 61 1.68 -8.01 -0.46
CA GLN A 61 2.30 -6.82 0.14
C GLN A 61 3.84 -6.89 0.17
N LYS A 62 4.39 -8.04 0.51
CA LYS A 62 5.85 -8.19 0.58
C LYS A 62 6.53 -7.98 -0.76
N HIS A 63 6.03 -8.62 -1.83
CA HIS A 63 6.59 -8.46 -3.17
C HIS A 63 6.48 -7.03 -3.69
N VAL A 64 5.32 -6.41 -3.46
CA VAL A 64 5.07 -5.02 -3.84
C VAL A 64 5.95 -4.07 -3.04
N SER A 65 6.05 -4.25 -1.73
CA SER A 65 6.88 -3.43 -0.85
C SER A 65 8.35 -3.49 -1.24
N ASP A 66 8.88 -4.69 -1.51
CA ASP A 66 10.27 -4.87 -1.93
C ASP A 66 10.54 -4.21 -3.27
N SER A 67 9.62 -4.31 -4.22
CA SER A 67 9.72 -3.64 -5.52
C SER A 67 9.71 -2.12 -5.38
N LEU A 68 8.89 -1.58 -4.47
CA LEU A 68 8.77 -0.15 -4.22
C LEU A 68 9.98 0.44 -3.50
N LYS A 69 10.66 -0.32 -2.63
CA LYS A 69 11.88 0.12 -1.95
C LYS A 69 13.00 0.48 -2.92
N ASN A 70 13.04 -0.17 -4.08
CA ASN A 70 14.05 0.09 -5.11
C ASN A 70 13.81 1.38 -5.91
N LEU A 71 12.65 2.01 -5.77
CA LEU A 71 12.24 3.17 -6.57
C LEU A 71 12.63 4.51 -5.95
N LYS A 72 13.35 4.67 -4.94
CA LYS A 72 13.77 5.97 -4.34
C LYS A 72 12.68 7.06 -4.39
N SER A 73 11.42 6.67 -4.36
CA SER A 73 10.27 7.58 -4.38
C SER A 73 9.80 7.89 -2.96
N THR A 74 9.26 9.09 -2.74
CA THR A 74 8.54 9.40 -1.51
C THR A 74 7.18 8.71 -1.56
N ARG A 75 6.88 7.88 -0.56
CA ARG A 75 5.62 7.15 -0.47
C ARG A 75 4.76 7.75 0.63
N ILE A 76 3.54 8.12 0.28
CA ILE A 76 2.51 8.54 1.21
C ILE A 76 1.49 7.41 1.28
N VAL A 77 1.29 6.83 2.45
CA VAL A 77 0.40 5.69 2.64
C VAL A 77 -0.71 6.07 3.61
N ILE A 78 -1.95 5.93 3.17
CA ILE A 78 -3.11 6.01 4.06
C ILE A 78 -3.32 4.61 4.61
N ALA A 79 -2.93 4.39 5.86
CA ALA A 79 -2.84 3.06 6.46
C ALA A 79 -3.77 2.92 7.66
N HIS A 80 -4.35 1.73 7.77
CA HIS A 80 -5.18 1.32 8.91
C HIS A 80 -4.57 0.14 9.68
N ARG A 81 -3.53 -0.50 9.13
CA ARG A 81 -2.88 -1.67 9.73
C ARG A 81 -1.55 -1.30 10.35
N LEU A 82 -1.31 -1.78 11.55
CA LEU A 82 -0.04 -1.55 12.24
C LEU A 82 1.16 -2.10 11.46
N SER A 83 1.01 -3.22 10.77
CA SER A 83 2.09 -3.81 9.97
C SER A 83 2.62 -2.85 8.91
N THR A 84 1.74 -2.13 8.25
CA THR A 84 2.11 -1.11 7.27
C THR A 84 2.71 0.12 7.95
N ILE A 85 2.10 0.58 9.03
CA ILE A 85 2.51 1.79 9.76
C ILE A 85 3.90 1.64 10.36
N LYS A 86 4.23 0.45 10.86
CA LYS A 86 5.55 0.17 11.46
C LYS A 86 6.72 0.38 10.50
N GLU A 87 6.50 0.17 9.21
CA GLU A 87 7.53 0.32 8.19
C GLU A 87 7.71 1.77 7.71
N CYS A 88 6.87 2.69 8.16
CA CYS A 88 6.95 4.08 7.76
C CYS A 88 8.03 4.84 8.53
N ASP A 89 8.77 5.71 7.84
CA ASP A 89 9.79 6.57 8.45
C ASP A 89 9.18 7.70 9.27
N ARG A 90 7.99 8.16 8.88
CA ARG A 90 7.26 9.23 9.54
C ARG A 90 5.78 8.91 9.53
N ILE A 91 5.13 9.16 10.66
CA ILE A 91 3.70 8.94 10.85
C ILE A 91 3.03 10.26 11.18
N ILE A 92 1.96 10.57 10.48
CA ILE A 92 1.14 11.76 10.72
C ILE A 92 -0.27 11.29 11.04
N VAL A 93 -0.82 11.74 12.16
CA VAL A 93 -2.21 11.48 12.52
C VAL A 93 -3.04 12.72 12.21
N LEU A 94 -4.07 12.52 11.37
CA LEU A 94 -5.00 13.57 10.97
C LEU A 94 -6.34 13.38 11.65
N ASP A 95 -6.88 14.46 12.19
CA ASP A 95 -8.23 14.51 12.73
C ASP A 95 -8.87 15.84 12.40
N LYS A 96 -10.09 15.80 11.87
CA LYS A 96 -10.87 17.00 11.51
C LYS A 96 -10.09 18.03 10.70
N GLY A 97 -9.31 17.55 9.72
CA GLY A 97 -8.51 18.40 8.84
C GLY A 97 -7.25 18.98 9.47
N ARG A 98 -6.86 18.51 10.64
CA ARG A 98 -5.66 18.98 11.34
C ARG A 98 -4.70 17.85 11.67
N ILE A 99 -3.41 18.15 11.68
CA ILE A 99 -2.38 17.24 12.18
C ILE A 99 -2.41 17.30 13.70
N ILE A 100 -2.76 16.20 14.34
CA ILE A 100 -2.81 16.11 15.81
C ILE A 100 -1.58 15.40 16.39
N GLU A 101 -0.93 14.54 15.62
CA GLU A 101 0.32 13.89 16.02
C GLU A 101 1.23 13.75 14.80
N ASP A 102 2.54 13.87 15.02
CA ASP A 102 3.58 13.75 14.00
C ASP A 102 4.85 13.18 14.64
N GLY A 103 5.35 12.09 14.12
CA GLY A 103 6.54 11.45 14.67
C GLY A 103 6.84 10.10 14.03
N THR A 104 7.60 9.29 14.76
CA THR A 104 7.92 7.91 14.38
C THR A 104 7.01 6.93 15.11
N TYR A 105 7.00 5.68 14.66
CA TYR A 105 6.26 4.62 15.36
C TYR A 105 6.66 4.54 16.84
N GLN A 106 7.96 4.58 17.13
CA GLN A 106 8.46 4.49 18.50
C GLN A 106 8.06 5.69 19.35
N SER A 107 8.20 6.90 18.83
CA SER A 107 7.87 8.11 19.59
C SER A 107 6.37 8.24 19.85
N LEU A 108 5.54 7.97 18.85
CA LEU A 108 4.09 8.08 18.98
C LEU A 108 3.47 6.97 19.82
N SER A 109 4.03 5.75 19.80
CA SER A 109 3.55 4.64 20.64
C SER A 109 3.72 4.93 22.13
N LYS A 110 4.69 5.74 22.49
CA LYS A 110 5.01 6.11 23.88
C LYS A 110 4.40 7.44 24.33
N ALA A 111 3.85 8.21 23.39
CA ALA A 111 3.38 9.57 23.66
C ALA A 111 2.06 9.62 24.47
N GLY A 112 1.33 8.51 24.57
CA GLY A 112 0.07 8.46 25.32
C GLY A 112 -1.11 9.14 24.61
N GLY A 113 -1.01 9.44 23.30
CA GLY A 113 -2.06 10.07 22.52
C GLY A 113 -2.92 9.07 21.74
N PHE A 114 -3.59 9.56 20.70
CA PHE A 114 -4.47 8.77 19.84
C PHE A 114 -3.76 7.57 19.21
N PHE A 115 -2.54 7.77 18.72
CA PHE A 115 -1.77 6.69 18.09
C PHE A 115 -1.42 5.59 19.09
N SER A 116 -1.04 5.95 20.31
CA SER A 116 -0.80 4.97 21.39
C SER A 116 -2.01 4.10 21.68
N GLU A 117 -3.20 4.69 21.73
CA GLU A 117 -4.45 3.95 21.92
C GLU A 117 -4.72 3.00 20.75
N LEU A 118 -4.49 3.45 19.52
CA LEU A 118 -4.64 2.62 18.33
C LEU A 118 -3.73 1.39 18.39
N VAL A 119 -2.48 1.59 18.77
CA VAL A 119 -1.49 0.50 18.93
C VAL A 119 -1.97 -0.51 19.96
N GLU A 120 -2.43 -0.05 21.12
CA GLU A 120 -2.93 -0.93 22.18
C GLU A 120 -4.15 -1.74 21.74
N ARG A 121 -5.08 -1.14 21.03
CA ARG A 121 -6.29 -1.83 20.52
C ARG A 121 -5.97 -2.92 19.50
N GLN A 122 -4.89 -2.78 18.72
CA GLN A 122 -4.51 -3.75 17.68
C GLN A 122 -3.53 -4.82 18.16
N LYS A 123 -3.05 -4.75 19.41
CA LYS A 123 -2.15 -5.75 19.99
C LYS A 123 -2.83 -7.03 20.45
N ILE A 124 -4.12 -7.13 20.42
CA ILE A 124 -4.90 -8.29 20.87
C ILE A 124 -4.85 -9.41 19.82
#